data_32a146e1c34f27d22a24398046e617cd
#
_entry.id   32a146e1c34f27d22a24398046e617cd
#
_cell.length_a   1.000
_cell.length_b   1.000
_cell.length_c   1.000
_cell.angle_alpha   90.00
_cell.angle_beta   90.00
_cell.angle_gamma   90.00
#
_symmetry.space_group_name_H-M   'P 1'
#
loop_
_entity.id
_entity.type
_entity.pdbx_description
1 polymer ?
#
loop_
_entity_poly.entity_id
_entity_poly.type
_entity_poly.pdbx_seq_one_letter_code
_entity_poly.pdbx_strand_id
1 'polypeptide(L)'
;MRVLVVTNFVPDAAAPQRGRWVHDQIEEIRRRGVEVEVFGFPPGSRQYIPATRRLRRLLRDEPPFDLVHAHYGLPGWCARFAGASPLVVSFHGTDVRHPLVGRLSRHLTRRIDLTAVVSSALFVEEDGRPGLPLLHGSAILPCGPDLSRFGPMPRAEARRELGLEPGGRYLFFPANPERPEKRADRARELAEACSAELLSGGAIEPDRMRLWINAANAVLVTSDYEGLGMICIEALACRVPVLSTPVGIAPFILDGIEGTLCAEYDVAAWRAAAMPHLESPDPRVDGAGRAAWLSSARTAERTIEAYRDVLAAS
;
A
#
# COMPACT_ATOMS: atom_id res chain seq x y z
N MET A 1 19.97 11.40 -13.58
CA MET A 1 18.59 11.90 -13.34
C MET A 1 18.48 12.24 -11.88
N ARG A 2 18.08 13.47 -11.59
CA ARG A 2 17.91 14.02 -10.24
C ARG A 2 16.42 14.30 -9.98
N VAL A 3 15.83 13.61 -9.03
CA VAL A 3 14.39 13.62 -8.74
C VAL A 3 14.15 14.20 -7.35
N LEU A 4 13.16 15.08 -7.21
CA LEU A 4 12.68 15.54 -5.92
C LEU A 4 11.39 14.82 -5.56
N VAL A 5 11.40 14.04 -4.47
CA VAL A 5 10.18 13.43 -3.92
C VAL A 5 9.55 14.35 -2.90
N VAL A 6 8.26 14.65 -3.06
CA VAL A 6 7.48 15.51 -2.16
C VAL A 6 6.43 14.67 -1.44
N THR A 7 6.50 14.62 -0.10
CA THR A 7 5.57 13.80 0.69
C THR A 7 5.29 14.39 2.08
N ASN A 8 4.09 14.15 2.59
CA ASN A 8 3.73 14.41 3.99
C ASN A 8 3.66 13.11 4.83
N PHE A 9 4.08 11.98 4.24
CA PHE A 9 4.21 10.68 4.88
C PHE A 9 5.67 10.46 5.29
N VAL A 10 6.08 11.21 6.31
CA VAL A 10 7.42 11.08 6.91
C VAL A 10 7.26 10.31 8.23
N PRO A 11 8.07 9.26 8.47
CA PRO A 11 8.10 8.58 9.76
C PRO A 11 8.42 9.56 10.88
N ASP A 12 7.77 9.40 12.02
CA ASP A 12 8.11 10.09 13.26
C ASP A 12 8.09 9.10 14.45
N ALA A 13 8.50 9.55 15.62
CA ALA A 13 8.56 8.71 16.81
C ALA A 13 7.18 8.13 17.23
N ALA A 14 6.08 8.81 16.91
CA ALA A 14 4.72 8.36 17.23
C ALA A 14 4.16 7.39 16.16
N ALA A 15 4.71 7.40 14.95
CA ALA A 15 4.26 6.58 13.84
C ALA A 15 5.45 6.17 12.93
N PRO A 16 6.34 5.29 13.40
CA PRO A 16 7.53 4.87 12.65
C PRO A 16 7.19 4.13 11.35
N GLN A 17 5.99 3.53 11.25
CA GLN A 17 5.48 2.87 10.04
C GLN A 17 4.94 3.85 8.99
N ARG A 18 4.78 5.15 9.32
CA ARG A 18 4.19 6.14 8.40
C ARG A 18 5.05 6.31 7.16
N GLY A 19 4.46 6.04 5.99
CA GLY A 19 5.13 6.25 4.70
C GLY A 19 6.26 5.27 4.40
N ARG A 20 6.37 4.15 5.14
CA ARG A 20 7.43 3.16 4.93
C ARG A 20 7.51 2.71 3.47
N TRP A 21 6.37 2.50 2.82
CA TRP A 21 6.31 2.11 1.39
C TRP A 21 6.89 3.17 0.44
N VAL A 22 6.74 4.46 0.76
CA VAL A 22 7.37 5.55 -0.02
C VAL A 22 8.88 5.51 0.18
N HIS A 23 9.31 5.28 1.41
CA HIS A 23 10.73 5.16 1.73
C HIS A 23 11.37 3.95 1.04
N ASP A 24 10.75 2.78 1.12
CA ASP A 24 11.25 1.56 0.46
C ASP A 24 11.36 1.77 -1.06
N GLN A 25 10.39 2.44 -1.69
CA GLN A 25 10.44 2.80 -3.11
C GLN A 25 11.60 3.76 -3.42
N ILE A 26 11.79 4.79 -2.61
CA ILE A 26 12.89 5.76 -2.78
C ILE A 26 14.25 5.05 -2.72
N GLU A 27 14.46 4.19 -1.72
CA GLU A 27 15.71 3.46 -1.56
C GLU A 27 15.99 2.55 -2.78
N GLU A 28 14.96 1.89 -3.31
CA GLU A 28 15.11 1.07 -4.51
C GLU A 28 15.42 1.91 -5.77
N ILE A 29 14.82 3.08 -5.89
CA ILE A 29 15.11 4.03 -6.98
C ILE A 29 16.57 4.52 -6.88
N ARG A 30 17.04 4.85 -5.67
CA ARG A 30 18.44 5.25 -5.42
C ARG A 30 19.44 4.14 -5.76
N ARG A 31 19.17 2.90 -5.37
CA ARG A 31 20.01 1.73 -5.70
C ARG A 31 20.18 1.51 -7.21
N ARG A 32 19.25 2.03 -8.02
CA ARG A 32 19.29 2.00 -9.48
C ARG A 32 19.94 3.21 -10.13
N GLY A 33 20.66 4.01 -9.34
CA GLY A 33 21.48 5.12 -9.83
C GLY A 33 20.70 6.42 -10.12
N VAL A 34 19.48 6.55 -9.62
CA VAL A 34 18.73 7.82 -9.64
C VAL A 34 19.04 8.61 -8.38
N GLU A 35 19.48 9.84 -8.53
CA GLU A 35 19.64 10.75 -7.42
C GLU A 35 18.27 11.23 -6.93
N VAL A 36 17.91 10.90 -5.68
CA VAL A 36 16.62 11.25 -5.11
C VAL A 36 16.79 12.09 -3.86
N GLU A 37 16.26 13.30 -3.89
CA GLU A 37 16.08 14.11 -2.69
C GLU A 37 14.65 14.04 -2.18
N VAL A 38 14.47 14.23 -0.88
CA VAL A 38 13.14 14.14 -0.24
C VAL A 38 12.79 15.43 0.44
N PHE A 39 11.72 16.08 -0.05
CA PHE A 39 11.08 17.19 0.63
C PHE A 39 9.92 16.65 1.47
N GLY A 40 10.20 16.37 2.73
CA GLY A 40 9.23 15.90 3.71
C GLY A 40 8.63 17.05 4.54
N PHE A 41 7.35 16.91 4.91
CA PHE A 41 6.72 17.82 5.87
C PHE A 41 5.64 17.09 6.68
N PRO A 42 5.34 17.56 7.93
CA PRO A 42 4.34 16.90 8.78
C PRO A 42 2.94 16.93 8.15
N PRO A 43 2.08 15.93 8.44
CA PRO A 43 0.68 15.96 8.05
C PRO A 43 -0.08 17.06 8.81
N GLY A 44 -1.21 17.49 8.24
CA GLY A 44 -2.11 18.48 8.86
C GLY A 44 -2.37 19.69 7.97
N SER A 45 -3.61 20.19 8.01
CA SER A 45 -4.08 21.25 7.09
C SER A 45 -3.25 22.55 7.15
N ARG A 46 -2.74 22.88 8.34
CA ARG A 46 -1.92 24.08 8.55
C ARG A 46 -0.51 24.01 7.94
N GLN A 47 -0.07 22.80 7.56
CA GLN A 47 1.30 22.58 7.06
C GLN A 47 1.44 22.84 5.55
N TYR A 48 0.36 22.77 4.77
CA TYR A 48 0.47 22.84 3.29
C TYR A 48 0.95 24.18 2.77
N ILE A 49 0.48 25.31 3.32
CA ILE A 49 0.91 26.66 2.88
C ILE A 49 2.39 26.89 3.22
N PRO A 50 2.86 26.68 4.46
CA PRO A 50 4.29 26.78 4.76
C PRO A 50 5.16 25.83 3.92
N ALA A 51 4.72 24.58 3.73
CA ALA A 51 5.42 23.60 2.89
C ALA A 51 5.55 24.10 1.45
N THR A 52 4.47 24.61 0.85
CA THR A 52 4.50 25.17 -0.51
C THR A 52 5.52 26.32 -0.64
N ARG A 53 5.58 27.21 0.36
CA ARG A 53 6.54 28.34 0.36
C ARG A 53 7.98 27.84 0.47
N ARG A 54 8.25 26.86 1.35
CA ARG A 54 9.58 26.26 1.49
C ARG A 54 9.98 25.50 0.23
N LEU A 55 9.07 24.72 -0.35
CA LEU A 55 9.30 23.98 -1.59
C LEU A 55 9.63 24.92 -2.76
N ARG A 56 8.90 26.03 -2.88
CA ARG A 56 9.19 27.06 -3.90
C ARG A 56 10.59 27.65 -3.75
N ARG A 57 11.06 27.89 -2.52
CA ARG A 57 12.43 28.34 -2.28
C ARG A 57 13.44 27.27 -2.69
N LEU A 58 13.24 26.04 -2.26
CA LEU A 58 14.11 24.92 -2.61
C LEU A 58 14.24 24.79 -4.14
N LEU A 59 13.12 24.77 -4.88
CA LEU A 59 13.14 24.66 -6.34
C LEU A 59 13.82 25.84 -7.05
N ARG A 60 13.89 27.03 -6.40
CA ARG A 60 14.58 28.20 -6.94
C ARG A 60 16.06 28.25 -6.59
N ASP A 61 16.41 27.84 -5.37
CA ASP A 61 17.74 28.08 -4.77
C ASP A 61 18.70 26.89 -4.99
N GLU A 62 18.16 25.68 -5.21
CA GLU A 62 18.92 24.48 -5.51
C GLU A 62 19.15 24.29 -7.03
N PRO A 63 20.18 23.51 -7.41
CA PRO A 63 20.33 23.08 -8.80
C PRO A 63 19.05 22.41 -9.32
N PRO A 64 18.71 22.53 -10.62
CA PRO A 64 17.44 22.05 -11.14
C PRO A 64 17.27 20.53 -10.94
N PHE A 65 16.07 20.14 -10.56
CA PHE A 65 15.64 18.75 -10.61
C PHE A 65 15.12 18.44 -12.01
N ASP A 66 15.46 17.24 -12.52
CA ASP A 66 14.91 16.79 -13.80
C ASP A 66 13.40 16.58 -13.71
N LEU A 67 12.90 16.15 -12.51
CA LEU A 67 11.50 15.82 -12.28
C LEU A 67 11.15 15.97 -10.80
N VAL A 68 9.89 16.32 -10.50
CA VAL A 68 9.31 16.28 -9.15
C VAL A 68 8.26 15.19 -9.08
N HIS A 69 8.35 14.30 -8.09
CA HIS A 69 7.37 13.24 -7.83
C HIS A 69 6.70 13.46 -6.48
N ALA A 70 5.43 13.82 -6.47
CA ALA A 70 4.66 14.00 -5.25
C ALA A 70 3.85 12.74 -4.90
N HIS A 71 3.85 12.35 -3.63
CA HIS A 71 2.97 11.32 -3.11
C HIS A 71 1.77 11.96 -2.42
N TYR A 72 0.57 11.55 -2.82
CA TYR A 72 -0.76 12.09 -2.45
C TYR A 72 -1.15 13.42 -3.13
N GLY A 73 -2.46 13.59 -3.31
CA GLY A 73 -3.02 14.73 -4.03
C GLY A 73 -2.71 16.10 -3.41
N LEU A 74 -2.74 16.23 -2.07
CA LEU A 74 -2.45 17.52 -1.43
C LEU A 74 -0.96 17.92 -1.50
N PRO A 75 0.03 17.03 -1.24
CA PRO A 75 1.43 17.29 -1.61
C PRO A 75 1.63 17.59 -3.10
N GLY A 76 0.88 16.93 -3.99
CA GLY A 76 0.86 17.24 -5.42
C GLY A 76 0.43 18.67 -5.71
N TRP A 77 -0.59 19.19 -5.03
CA TRP A 77 -0.96 20.61 -5.11
C TRP A 77 0.13 21.54 -4.57
N CYS A 78 0.82 21.15 -3.48
CA CYS A 78 1.96 21.93 -2.99
C CYS A 78 3.06 22.03 -4.06
N ALA A 79 3.40 20.92 -4.70
CA ALA A 79 4.40 20.89 -5.76
C ALA A 79 3.97 21.73 -6.97
N ARG A 80 2.72 21.60 -7.41
CA ARG A 80 2.17 22.39 -8.53
C ARG A 80 2.19 23.89 -8.25
N PHE A 81 1.77 24.33 -7.05
CA PHE A 81 1.81 25.73 -6.65
C PHE A 81 3.22 26.23 -6.36
N ALA A 82 4.17 25.37 -6.04
CA ALA A 82 5.58 25.73 -5.92
C ALA A 82 6.25 25.96 -7.28
N GLY A 83 5.64 25.56 -8.38
CA GLY A 83 6.16 25.69 -9.73
C GLY A 83 6.91 24.45 -10.24
N ALA A 84 6.67 23.29 -9.63
CA ALA A 84 7.28 22.03 -10.07
C ALA A 84 6.83 21.66 -11.51
N SER A 85 7.78 21.35 -12.37
CA SER A 85 7.59 20.87 -13.75
C SER A 85 8.89 20.22 -14.26
N PRO A 86 8.86 19.01 -14.84
CA PRO A 86 7.72 18.09 -14.89
C PRO A 86 7.26 17.59 -13.53
N LEU A 87 5.96 17.29 -13.39
CA LEU A 87 5.35 16.87 -12.13
C LEU A 87 4.59 15.53 -12.27
N VAL A 88 5.05 14.53 -11.56
CA VAL A 88 4.37 13.24 -11.37
C VAL A 88 3.66 13.25 -10.02
N VAL A 89 2.44 12.71 -9.96
CA VAL A 89 1.73 12.55 -8.69
C VAL A 89 1.22 11.13 -8.55
N SER A 90 1.65 10.44 -7.48
CA SER A 90 1.13 9.12 -7.08
C SER A 90 0.00 9.25 -6.07
N PHE A 91 -1.16 8.71 -6.43
CA PHE A 91 -2.36 8.65 -5.60
C PHE A 91 -2.47 7.28 -4.92
N HIS A 92 -2.82 7.29 -3.61
CA HIS A 92 -2.72 6.12 -2.75
C HIS A 92 -4.05 5.56 -2.23
N GLY A 93 -5.18 6.23 -2.52
CA GLY A 93 -6.52 5.76 -2.16
C GLY A 93 -7.29 6.73 -1.29
N THR A 94 -6.85 7.05 -0.08
CA THR A 94 -7.53 8.03 0.80
C THR A 94 -7.68 9.41 0.16
N ASP A 95 -6.70 9.81 -0.62
CA ASP A 95 -6.67 11.05 -1.39
C ASP A 95 -7.56 11.03 -2.65
N VAL A 96 -8.10 9.86 -3.01
CA VAL A 96 -9.07 9.68 -4.08
C VAL A 96 -10.48 9.52 -3.50
N ARG A 97 -10.62 8.71 -2.46
CA ARG A 97 -11.92 8.32 -1.87
C ARG A 97 -12.49 9.33 -0.87
N HIS A 98 -11.65 10.19 -0.27
CA HIS A 98 -12.12 11.25 0.63
C HIS A 98 -12.95 12.29 -0.13
N PRO A 99 -14.16 12.67 0.30
CA PRO A 99 -15.08 13.50 -0.50
C PRO A 99 -14.46 14.81 -1.01
N LEU A 100 -13.81 15.57 -0.13
CA LEU A 100 -13.20 16.86 -0.49
C LEU A 100 -11.84 16.68 -1.19
N VAL A 101 -10.95 15.87 -0.60
CA VAL A 101 -9.60 15.68 -1.15
C VAL A 101 -9.66 14.99 -2.51
N GLY A 102 -10.54 13.98 -2.69
CA GLY A 102 -10.73 13.32 -3.97
C GLY A 102 -11.21 14.27 -5.09
N ARG A 103 -12.09 15.25 -4.75
CA ARG A 103 -12.47 16.30 -5.70
C ARG A 103 -11.26 17.15 -6.12
N LEU A 104 -10.40 17.53 -5.17
CA LEU A 104 -9.19 18.27 -5.45
C LEU A 104 -8.19 17.42 -6.26
N SER A 105 -8.05 16.15 -5.93
CA SER A 105 -7.19 15.21 -6.66
C SER A 105 -7.62 15.06 -8.13
N ARG A 106 -8.92 14.90 -8.41
CA ARG A 106 -9.45 14.88 -9.78
C ARG A 106 -9.17 16.16 -10.56
N HIS A 107 -9.17 17.31 -9.89
CA HIS A 107 -8.77 18.58 -10.54
C HIS A 107 -7.28 18.65 -10.81
N LEU A 108 -6.45 18.05 -9.95
CA LEU A 108 -5.01 18.05 -10.09
C LEU A 108 -4.54 17.25 -11.32
N THR A 109 -5.19 16.12 -11.62
CA THR A 109 -4.79 15.24 -12.74
C THR A 109 -4.70 15.94 -14.10
N ARG A 110 -5.44 17.03 -14.29
CA ARG A 110 -5.40 17.83 -15.52
C ARG A 110 -4.29 18.89 -15.55
N ARG A 111 -3.42 18.93 -14.54
CA ARG A 111 -2.42 20.00 -14.33
C ARG A 111 -1.03 19.45 -14.01
N ILE A 112 -0.85 18.18 -14.24
CA ILE A 112 0.39 17.42 -13.98
C ILE A 112 0.73 16.58 -15.21
N ASP A 113 1.97 16.18 -15.33
CA ASP A 113 2.48 15.50 -16.51
C ASP A 113 2.18 14.00 -16.44
N LEU A 114 2.16 13.39 -15.24
CA LEU A 114 1.78 11.99 -15.05
C LEU A 114 0.90 11.80 -13.81
N THR A 115 -0.29 11.24 -14.03
CA THR A 115 -1.19 10.72 -12.99
C THR A 115 -0.84 9.27 -12.70
N ALA A 116 -0.15 9.00 -11.60
CA ALA A 116 0.14 7.65 -11.17
C ALA A 116 -0.86 7.20 -10.09
N VAL A 117 -1.31 5.94 -10.16
CA VAL A 117 -2.15 5.31 -9.14
C VAL A 117 -1.50 4.01 -8.66
N VAL A 118 -1.69 3.68 -7.39
CA VAL A 118 -1.13 2.45 -6.83
C VAL A 118 -1.87 1.18 -7.26
N SER A 119 -3.12 1.31 -7.70
CA SER A 119 -3.90 0.22 -8.29
C SER A 119 -4.94 0.75 -9.28
N SER A 120 -5.37 -0.07 -10.23
CA SER A 120 -6.42 0.29 -11.21
C SER A 120 -7.78 0.61 -10.55
N ALA A 121 -8.05 0.08 -9.36
CA ALA A 121 -9.26 0.36 -8.60
C ALA A 121 -9.46 1.87 -8.34
N LEU A 122 -8.39 2.67 -8.34
CA LEU A 122 -8.47 4.12 -8.12
C LEU A 122 -8.97 4.91 -9.34
N PHE A 123 -9.07 4.29 -10.51
CA PHE A 123 -9.70 4.88 -11.70
C PHE A 123 -11.20 4.58 -11.80
N VAL A 124 -11.71 3.65 -11.02
CA VAL A 124 -13.09 3.17 -11.07
C VAL A 124 -13.92 3.84 -9.98
N GLU A 125 -15.22 4.06 -10.26
CA GLU A 125 -16.17 4.42 -9.22
C GLU A 125 -16.44 3.20 -8.31
N GLU A 126 -16.49 3.44 -7.02
CA GLU A 126 -16.75 2.41 -6.01
C GLU A 126 -17.60 3.02 -4.88
N ASP A 127 -18.71 2.38 -4.55
CA ASP A 127 -19.67 2.83 -3.53
C ASP A 127 -20.12 4.30 -3.70
N GLY A 128 -20.42 4.71 -4.94
CA GLY A 128 -20.81 6.08 -5.27
C GLY A 128 -19.70 7.12 -5.10
N ARG A 129 -18.46 6.69 -4.88
CA ARG A 129 -17.27 7.54 -4.78
C ARG A 129 -16.52 7.49 -6.10
N PRO A 130 -16.48 8.59 -6.86
CA PRO A 130 -15.84 8.59 -8.17
C PRO A 130 -14.33 8.37 -8.06
N GLY A 131 -13.78 7.56 -8.97
CA GLY A 131 -12.35 7.40 -9.17
C GLY A 131 -11.70 8.62 -9.81
N LEU A 132 -10.41 8.51 -10.11
CA LEU A 132 -9.68 9.49 -10.92
C LEU A 132 -10.02 9.30 -12.40
N PRO A 133 -10.03 10.36 -13.21
CA PRO A 133 -10.18 10.21 -14.64
C PRO A 133 -8.95 9.51 -15.24
N LEU A 134 -9.18 8.52 -16.08
CA LEU A 134 -8.14 7.92 -16.89
C LEU A 134 -7.84 8.85 -18.06
N LEU A 135 -6.75 9.59 -17.98
CA LEU A 135 -6.31 10.57 -18.98
C LEU A 135 -5.10 10.02 -19.74
N HIS A 136 -4.78 10.64 -20.88
CA HIS A 136 -3.46 10.49 -21.47
C HIS A 136 -2.41 10.92 -20.43
N GLY A 137 -1.35 10.16 -20.23
CA GLY A 137 -0.42 10.37 -19.12
C GLY A 137 -0.94 9.83 -17.77
N SER A 138 -1.66 8.70 -17.78
CA SER A 138 -2.00 7.93 -16.58
C SER A 138 -1.24 6.61 -16.54
N ALA A 139 -0.77 6.21 -15.35
CA ALA A 139 -0.04 4.97 -15.15
C ALA A 139 -0.43 4.28 -13.83
N ILE A 140 -0.27 2.96 -13.78
CA ILE A 140 -0.38 2.18 -12.55
C ILE A 140 1.04 1.94 -12.02
N LEU A 141 1.41 2.66 -10.96
CA LEU A 141 2.73 2.61 -10.33
C LEU A 141 2.55 2.28 -8.83
N PRO A 142 2.41 0.99 -8.49
CA PRO A 142 2.29 0.58 -7.10
C PRO A 142 3.58 0.84 -6.31
N CYS A 143 3.44 1.14 -5.03
CA CYS A 143 4.56 1.12 -4.08
C CYS A 143 4.59 -0.28 -3.47
N GLY A 144 5.44 -1.16 -3.97
CA GLY A 144 5.55 -2.52 -3.46
C GLY A 144 6.36 -2.61 -2.16
N PRO A 145 6.15 -3.66 -1.35
CA PRO A 145 6.95 -3.90 -0.16
C PRO A 145 8.36 -4.38 -0.52
N ASP A 146 9.30 -4.11 0.38
CA ASP A 146 10.62 -4.75 0.34
C ASP A 146 10.48 -6.23 0.74
N LEU A 147 10.46 -7.10 -0.26
CA LEU A 147 10.28 -8.54 -0.06
C LEU A 147 11.50 -9.24 0.56
N SER A 148 12.62 -8.58 0.74
CA SER A 148 13.75 -9.15 1.51
C SER A 148 13.39 -9.32 2.99
N ARG A 149 12.42 -8.55 3.47
CA ARG A 149 11.88 -8.63 4.84
C ARG A 149 10.78 -9.68 5.01
N PHE A 150 10.22 -10.19 3.92
CA PHE A 150 9.12 -11.13 3.92
C PHE A 150 9.55 -12.46 3.30
N GLY A 151 9.16 -13.54 3.93
CA GLY A 151 9.43 -14.87 3.46
C GLY A 151 8.81 -15.91 4.39
N PRO A 152 8.65 -17.14 3.92
CA PRO A 152 8.10 -18.21 4.75
C PRO A 152 9.01 -18.49 5.95
N MET A 153 8.38 -18.81 7.05
CA MET A 153 8.99 -19.23 8.31
C MET A 153 8.09 -20.32 8.90
N PRO A 154 8.64 -21.36 9.55
CA PRO A 154 7.81 -22.36 10.20
C PRO A 154 6.83 -21.71 11.18
N ARG A 155 5.53 -22.03 11.08
CA ARG A 155 4.49 -21.42 11.91
C ARG A 155 4.76 -21.58 13.40
N ALA A 156 5.19 -22.78 13.83
CA ALA A 156 5.52 -23.03 15.23
C ALA A 156 6.64 -22.13 15.75
N GLU A 157 7.60 -21.76 14.91
CA GLU A 157 8.68 -20.83 15.26
C GLU A 157 8.12 -19.41 15.43
N ALA A 158 7.34 -18.91 14.45
CA ALA A 158 6.71 -17.61 14.53
C ALA A 158 5.81 -17.46 15.77
N ARG A 159 5.03 -18.49 16.09
CA ARG A 159 4.17 -18.53 17.27
C ARG A 159 4.96 -18.49 18.56
N ARG A 160 6.04 -19.27 18.66
CA ARG A 160 6.91 -19.27 19.84
C ARG A 160 7.53 -17.87 20.09
N GLU A 161 7.96 -17.19 19.04
CA GLU A 161 8.51 -15.83 19.16
C GLU A 161 7.46 -14.80 19.59
N LEU A 162 6.19 -15.05 19.30
CA LEU A 162 5.08 -14.18 19.69
C LEU A 162 4.42 -14.61 21.01
N GLY A 163 4.87 -15.72 21.64
CA GLY A 163 4.25 -16.26 22.84
C GLY A 163 2.87 -16.85 22.62
N LEU A 164 2.56 -17.29 21.37
CA LEU A 164 1.29 -17.91 21.01
C LEU A 164 1.34 -19.43 21.17
N GLU A 165 0.19 -20.06 21.46
CA GLU A 165 0.07 -21.50 21.53
C GLU A 165 0.40 -22.15 20.19
N PRO A 166 1.29 -23.17 20.15
CA PRO A 166 1.72 -23.80 18.89
C PRO A 166 0.58 -24.40 18.09
N GLY A 167 -0.39 -25.04 18.76
CA GLY A 167 -1.57 -25.69 18.17
C GLY A 167 -2.79 -24.78 18.03
N GLY A 168 -2.70 -23.50 18.36
CA GLY A 168 -3.81 -22.57 18.31
C GLY A 168 -4.32 -22.33 16.88
N ARG A 169 -5.56 -21.86 16.78
CA ARG A 169 -6.22 -21.45 15.53
C ARG A 169 -6.21 -19.93 15.47
N TYR A 170 -5.46 -19.34 14.53
CA TYR A 170 -5.27 -17.90 14.46
C TYR A 170 -5.61 -17.35 13.09
N LEU A 171 -6.53 -16.38 13.06
CA LEU A 171 -6.78 -15.52 11.89
C LEU A 171 -6.15 -14.16 12.14
N PHE A 172 -5.45 -13.61 11.18
CA PHE A 172 -4.75 -12.33 11.35
C PHE A 172 -5.43 -11.20 10.57
N PHE A 173 -5.89 -10.19 11.29
CA PHE A 173 -6.42 -8.94 10.78
C PHE A 173 -5.37 -7.83 10.97
N PRO A 174 -4.58 -7.47 9.94
CA PRO A 174 -3.40 -6.59 10.07
C PRO A 174 -3.72 -5.11 10.21
N ALA A 175 -4.95 -4.70 9.89
CA ALA A 175 -5.33 -3.30 9.91
C ALA A 175 -5.64 -2.77 11.34
N ASN A 176 -5.63 -1.43 11.50
CA ASN A 176 -6.11 -0.82 12.72
C ASN A 176 -7.64 -1.02 12.82
N PRO A 177 -8.13 -1.70 13.88
CA PRO A 177 -9.56 -2.01 14.05
C PRO A 177 -10.44 -0.77 14.31
N GLU A 178 -9.85 0.37 14.64
CA GLU A 178 -10.57 1.63 14.81
C GLU A 178 -10.95 2.31 13.48
N ARG A 179 -10.39 1.85 12.37
CA ARG A 179 -10.70 2.37 11.03
C ARG A 179 -11.92 1.65 10.48
N PRO A 180 -13.08 2.33 10.37
CA PRO A 180 -14.36 1.68 10.02
C PRO A 180 -14.34 1.04 8.64
N GLU A 181 -13.63 1.62 7.66
CA GLU A 181 -13.50 1.08 6.31
C GLU A 181 -12.72 -0.24 6.24
N LYS A 182 -12.02 -0.61 7.33
CA LYS A 182 -11.30 -1.90 7.43
C LYS A 182 -12.20 -3.04 7.88
N ARG A 183 -13.40 -2.74 8.38
CA ARG A 183 -14.43 -3.70 8.73
C ARG A 183 -13.94 -4.78 9.69
N ALA A 184 -13.35 -4.37 10.80
CA ALA A 184 -12.94 -5.28 11.88
C ALA A 184 -14.12 -6.10 12.47
N ASP A 185 -15.35 -5.62 12.30
CA ASP A 185 -16.59 -6.34 12.63
C ASP A 185 -16.66 -7.69 11.87
N ARG A 186 -16.44 -7.68 10.55
CA ARG A 186 -16.41 -8.89 9.71
C ARG A 186 -15.32 -9.88 10.13
N ALA A 187 -14.13 -9.35 10.45
CA ALA A 187 -13.01 -10.20 10.90
C ALA A 187 -13.32 -10.92 12.23
N ARG A 188 -13.96 -10.23 13.19
CA ARG A 188 -14.40 -10.82 14.46
C ARG A 188 -15.48 -11.87 14.25
N GLU A 189 -16.51 -11.56 13.46
CA GLU A 189 -17.59 -12.49 13.12
C GLU A 189 -17.03 -13.78 12.50
N LEU A 190 -16.08 -13.66 11.55
CA LEU A 190 -15.46 -14.85 10.95
C LEU A 190 -14.65 -15.66 11.98
N ALA A 191 -13.88 -14.99 12.82
CA ALA A 191 -13.08 -15.66 13.85
C ALA A 191 -13.96 -16.45 14.83
N GLU A 192 -15.07 -15.86 15.28
CA GLU A 192 -16.08 -16.52 16.11
C GLU A 192 -16.71 -17.72 15.39
N ALA A 193 -17.15 -17.53 14.13
CA ALA A 193 -17.72 -18.59 13.31
C ALA A 193 -16.76 -19.78 13.08
N CYS A 194 -15.45 -19.52 13.08
CA CYS A 194 -14.40 -20.53 12.92
C CYS A 194 -13.89 -21.11 14.24
N SER A 195 -14.33 -20.62 15.41
CA SER A 195 -13.71 -20.92 16.72
C SER A 195 -12.19 -20.69 16.69
N ALA A 196 -11.77 -19.56 16.15
CA ALA A 196 -10.40 -19.14 16.02
C ALA A 196 -10.15 -17.83 16.79
N GLU A 197 -8.93 -17.63 17.26
CA GLU A 197 -8.50 -16.37 17.85
C GLU A 197 -8.16 -15.35 16.74
N LEU A 198 -8.65 -14.12 16.90
CA LEU A 198 -8.32 -13.03 16.00
C LEU A 198 -7.10 -12.28 16.49
N LEU A 199 -5.98 -12.46 15.79
CA LEU A 199 -4.80 -11.61 15.96
C LEU A 199 -5.07 -10.26 15.27
N SER A 200 -4.99 -9.17 16.03
CA SER A 200 -5.28 -7.84 15.52
C SER A 200 -4.01 -7.02 15.35
N GLY A 201 -3.90 -6.35 14.20
CA GLY A 201 -2.81 -5.46 13.86
C GLY A 201 -3.02 -4.02 14.35
N GLY A 202 -2.52 -3.06 13.61
CA GLY A 202 -2.69 -1.61 13.84
C GLY A 202 -1.51 -0.94 14.51
N ALA A 203 -0.81 -1.62 15.41
CA ALA A 203 0.37 -1.10 16.12
C ALA A 203 1.61 -2.01 16.00
N ILE A 204 1.61 -2.92 15.01
CA ILE A 204 2.74 -3.83 14.80
C ILE A 204 3.87 -3.07 14.11
N GLU A 205 5.07 -3.17 14.67
CA GLU A 205 6.27 -2.63 14.03
C GLU A 205 6.54 -3.33 12.69
N PRO A 206 6.91 -2.59 11.64
CA PRO A 206 7.09 -3.13 10.28
C PRO A 206 8.02 -4.34 10.22
N ASP A 207 9.10 -4.35 11.00
CA ASP A 207 10.08 -5.44 11.00
C ASP A 207 9.56 -6.71 11.70
N ARG A 208 8.50 -6.61 12.49
CA ARG A 208 7.82 -7.74 13.13
C ARG A 208 6.61 -8.27 12.35
N MET A 209 6.15 -7.56 11.33
CA MET A 209 4.98 -7.95 10.52
C MET A 209 5.12 -9.36 9.94
N ARG A 210 6.32 -9.75 9.49
CA ARG A 210 6.62 -11.11 9.01
C ARG A 210 6.27 -12.19 10.02
N LEU A 211 6.53 -11.96 11.31
CA LEU A 211 6.22 -12.94 12.37
C LEU A 211 4.72 -13.14 12.51
N TRP A 212 3.96 -12.06 12.56
CA TRP A 212 2.49 -12.10 12.69
C TRP A 212 1.83 -12.78 11.49
N ILE A 213 2.30 -12.47 10.28
CA ILE A 213 1.83 -13.14 9.06
C ILE A 213 2.08 -14.66 9.16
N ASN A 214 3.32 -15.08 9.47
CA ASN A 214 3.67 -16.51 9.52
C ASN A 214 3.03 -17.25 10.69
N ALA A 215 2.69 -16.60 11.79
CA ALA A 215 2.00 -17.22 12.93
C ALA A 215 0.53 -17.54 12.63
N ALA A 216 -0.11 -16.81 11.75
CA ALA A 216 -1.51 -16.97 11.40
C ALA A 216 -1.77 -18.17 10.48
N ASN A 217 -2.98 -18.73 10.55
CA ASN A 217 -3.46 -19.73 9.61
C ASN A 217 -3.90 -19.10 8.29
N ALA A 218 -4.47 -17.89 8.35
CA ALA A 218 -4.77 -17.05 7.20
C ALA A 218 -4.75 -15.57 7.58
N VAL A 219 -4.48 -14.72 6.59
CA VAL A 219 -4.57 -13.24 6.69
C VAL A 219 -5.93 -12.81 6.16
N LEU A 220 -6.57 -11.89 6.87
CA LEU A 220 -7.88 -11.33 6.52
C LEU A 220 -7.78 -9.90 6.03
N VAL A 221 -8.40 -9.61 4.89
CA VAL A 221 -8.60 -8.27 4.35
C VAL A 221 -10.11 -8.09 4.13
N THR A 222 -10.81 -7.61 5.15
CA THR A 222 -12.27 -7.49 5.18
C THR A 222 -12.78 -6.11 4.77
N SER A 223 -11.89 -5.28 4.24
CA SER A 223 -12.09 -3.86 3.95
C SER A 223 -13.21 -3.59 2.94
N ASP A 224 -13.89 -2.46 3.07
CA ASP A 224 -14.80 -1.95 2.05
C ASP A 224 -14.02 -1.34 0.87
N TYR A 225 -12.83 -0.79 1.11
CA TYR A 225 -11.92 -0.35 0.06
C TYR A 225 -10.45 -0.35 0.50
N GLU A 226 -9.54 -0.47 -0.45
CA GLU A 226 -8.10 -0.34 -0.30
C GLU A 226 -7.52 0.54 -1.42
N GLY A 227 -6.43 1.24 -1.13
CA GLY A 227 -5.63 1.85 -2.19
C GLY A 227 -4.87 0.79 -2.98
N LEU A 228 -4.00 0.05 -2.30
CA LEU A 228 -3.28 -1.09 -2.86
C LEU A 228 -3.61 -2.40 -2.14
N GLY A 229 -3.54 -2.44 -0.81
CA GLY A 229 -3.68 -3.67 -0.04
C GLY A 229 -2.35 -4.43 0.05
N MET A 230 -1.29 -3.76 0.46
CA MET A 230 0.09 -4.31 0.54
C MET A 230 0.17 -5.63 1.30
N ILE A 231 -0.66 -5.80 2.32
CA ILE A 231 -0.66 -7.03 3.12
C ILE A 231 -0.94 -8.30 2.29
N CYS A 232 -1.69 -8.20 1.19
CA CYS A 232 -1.89 -9.34 0.28
C CYS A 232 -0.55 -9.76 -0.35
N ILE A 233 0.28 -8.79 -0.74
CA ILE A 233 1.61 -9.04 -1.34
C ILE A 233 2.54 -9.64 -0.28
N GLU A 234 2.56 -9.08 0.91
CA GLU A 234 3.40 -9.50 2.04
C GLU A 234 3.05 -10.92 2.51
N ALA A 235 1.75 -11.24 2.61
CA ALA A 235 1.27 -12.55 2.98
C ALA A 235 1.62 -13.62 1.93
N LEU A 236 1.42 -13.31 0.64
CA LEU A 236 1.82 -14.21 -0.44
C LEU A 236 3.33 -14.43 -0.51
N ALA A 237 4.15 -13.41 -0.20
CA ALA A 237 5.59 -13.56 -0.07
C ALA A 237 5.97 -14.52 1.09
N CYS A 238 5.20 -14.51 2.17
CA CYS A 238 5.32 -15.46 3.27
C CYS A 238 4.64 -16.83 2.97
N ARG A 239 4.01 -16.99 1.80
CA ARG A 239 3.22 -18.15 1.41
C ARG A 239 2.04 -18.44 2.36
N VAL A 240 1.51 -17.42 3.01
CA VAL A 240 0.37 -17.54 3.93
C VAL A 240 -0.93 -17.27 3.16
N PRO A 241 -1.98 -18.11 3.37
CA PRO A 241 -3.28 -17.90 2.76
C PRO A 241 -3.86 -16.52 3.04
N VAL A 242 -4.55 -15.94 2.04
CA VAL A 242 -5.23 -14.64 2.16
C VAL A 242 -6.70 -14.82 1.80
N LEU A 243 -7.57 -14.32 2.68
CA LEU A 243 -9.00 -14.17 2.40
C LEU A 243 -9.29 -12.65 2.33
N SER A 244 -9.74 -12.17 1.18
CA SER A 244 -9.91 -10.74 0.92
C SER A 244 -11.27 -10.45 0.28
N THR A 245 -11.88 -9.33 0.66
CA THR A 245 -12.86 -8.67 -0.19
C THR A 245 -12.21 -8.23 -1.51
N PRO A 246 -12.98 -8.00 -2.59
CA PRO A 246 -12.41 -7.65 -3.91
C PRO A 246 -11.94 -6.20 -3.98
N VAL A 247 -10.98 -5.81 -3.13
CA VAL A 247 -10.48 -4.44 -2.96
C VAL A 247 -9.00 -4.30 -3.37
N GLY A 248 -8.63 -3.11 -3.82
CA GLY A 248 -7.25 -2.77 -4.17
C GLY A 248 -6.64 -3.70 -5.21
N ILE A 249 -5.54 -4.39 -4.84
CA ILE A 249 -4.84 -5.34 -5.70
C ILE A 249 -5.35 -6.78 -5.56
N ALA A 250 -6.18 -7.06 -4.55
CA ALA A 250 -6.61 -8.42 -4.22
C ALA A 250 -7.21 -9.19 -5.41
N PRO A 251 -8.12 -8.60 -6.22
CA PRO A 251 -8.68 -9.31 -7.38
C PRO A 251 -7.63 -9.76 -8.39
N PHE A 252 -6.55 -9.02 -8.52
CA PHE A 252 -5.46 -9.34 -9.44
C PHE A 252 -4.45 -10.32 -8.83
N ILE A 253 -4.03 -10.07 -7.58
CA ILE A 253 -2.90 -10.79 -7.00
C ILE A 253 -3.30 -12.17 -6.46
N LEU A 254 -4.57 -12.37 -6.08
CA LEU A 254 -5.09 -13.63 -5.54
C LEU A 254 -5.70 -14.54 -6.62
N ASP A 255 -5.94 -14.02 -7.83
CA ASP A 255 -6.56 -14.78 -8.91
C ASP A 255 -5.77 -16.04 -9.27
N GLY A 256 -6.45 -17.19 -9.27
CA GLY A 256 -5.87 -18.49 -9.60
C GLY A 256 -4.88 -19.05 -8.58
N ILE A 257 -4.70 -18.42 -7.40
CA ILE A 257 -3.88 -18.99 -6.32
C ILE A 257 -4.76 -19.87 -5.43
N GLU A 258 -4.57 -21.19 -5.53
CA GLU A 258 -5.27 -22.16 -4.71
C GLU A 258 -5.06 -21.90 -3.22
N GLY A 259 -6.12 -22.02 -2.43
CA GLY A 259 -6.10 -21.75 -0.99
C GLY A 259 -6.21 -20.27 -0.62
N THR A 260 -6.48 -19.38 -1.58
CA THR A 260 -6.87 -18.00 -1.31
C THR A 260 -8.34 -17.77 -1.64
N LEU A 261 -8.91 -16.68 -1.11
CA LEU A 261 -10.27 -16.24 -1.44
C LEU A 261 -10.25 -14.75 -1.77
N CYS A 262 -10.87 -14.38 -2.90
CA CYS A 262 -11.21 -13.00 -3.23
C CYS A 262 -12.69 -12.94 -3.60
N ALA A 263 -13.53 -12.55 -2.64
CA ALA A 263 -14.99 -12.53 -2.80
C ALA A 263 -15.63 -11.51 -1.85
N GLU A 264 -16.85 -11.06 -2.19
CA GLU A 264 -17.67 -10.30 -1.25
C GLU A 264 -17.81 -11.03 0.07
N TYR A 265 -17.94 -10.26 1.16
CA TYR A 265 -17.99 -10.87 2.48
C TYR A 265 -19.32 -11.60 2.69
N ASP A 266 -19.22 -12.91 2.86
CA ASP A 266 -20.27 -13.80 3.35
C ASP A 266 -19.65 -14.75 4.36
N VAL A 267 -20.13 -14.71 5.59
CA VAL A 267 -19.51 -15.46 6.70
C VAL A 267 -19.46 -16.96 6.44
N ALA A 268 -20.46 -17.55 5.79
CA ALA A 268 -20.52 -18.99 5.52
C ALA A 268 -19.48 -19.40 4.46
N ALA A 269 -19.39 -18.65 3.36
CA ALA A 269 -18.41 -18.87 2.30
C ALA A 269 -16.97 -18.65 2.80
N TRP A 270 -16.75 -17.58 3.56
CA TRP A 270 -15.44 -17.26 4.11
C TRP A 270 -15.00 -18.29 5.17
N ARG A 271 -15.94 -18.77 6.00
CA ARG A 271 -15.67 -19.86 6.93
C ARG A 271 -15.28 -21.15 6.18
N ALA A 272 -16.00 -21.51 5.13
CA ALA A 272 -15.66 -22.68 4.32
C ALA A 272 -14.25 -22.59 3.73
N ALA A 273 -13.82 -21.39 3.30
CA ALA A 273 -12.47 -21.14 2.80
C ALA A 273 -11.41 -21.15 3.92
N ALA A 274 -11.73 -20.67 5.12
CA ALA A 274 -10.79 -20.59 6.24
C ALA A 274 -10.52 -21.94 6.91
N MET A 275 -11.55 -22.80 7.03
CA MET A 275 -11.48 -24.06 7.80
C MET A 275 -10.34 -24.99 7.40
N PRO A 276 -10.06 -25.28 6.11
CA PRO A 276 -8.93 -26.12 5.72
C PRO A 276 -7.58 -25.60 6.22
N HIS A 277 -7.41 -24.28 6.31
CA HIS A 277 -6.19 -23.65 6.81
C HIS A 277 -6.08 -23.72 8.34
N LEU A 278 -7.21 -23.66 9.04
CA LEU A 278 -7.25 -23.78 10.50
C LEU A 278 -7.05 -25.22 10.98
N GLU A 279 -7.33 -26.21 10.14
CA GLU A 279 -7.15 -27.64 10.41
C GLU A 279 -5.76 -28.14 9.99
N SER A 280 -5.06 -27.41 9.13
CA SER A 280 -3.70 -27.73 8.72
C SER A 280 -2.67 -27.17 9.70
N PRO A 281 -1.63 -27.93 10.08
CA PRO A 281 -0.61 -27.45 11.02
C PRO A 281 0.21 -26.30 10.45
N ASP A 282 0.47 -26.26 9.14
CA ASP A 282 1.23 -25.19 8.46
C ASP A 282 0.79 -25.02 7.00
N PRO A 283 -0.44 -24.51 6.74
CA PRO A 283 -0.93 -24.32 5.37
C PRO A 283 -0.10 -23.25 4.66
N ARG A 284 0.27 -23.56 3.41
CA ARG A 284 1.03 -22.65 2.56
C ARG A 284 0.39 -22.60 1.18
N VAL A 285 0.48 -21.42 0.54
CA VAL A 285 0.01 -21.17 -0.82
C VAL A 285 1.18 -20.85 -1.75
N ASP A 286 1.03 -21.14 -3.02
CA ASP A 286 2.07 -20.83 -4.02
C ASP A 286 1.86 -19.45 -4.63
N GLY A 287 2.06 -18.41 -3.83
CA GLY A 287 1.87 -17.01 -4.22
C GLY A 287 3.15 -16.19 -4.33
N ALA A 288 4.32 -16.74 -3.96
CA ALA A 288 5.56 -15.98 -3.87
C ALA A 288 6.02 -15.38 -5.21
N GLY A 289 5.84 -16.10 -6.32
CA GLY A 289 6.15 -15.60 -7.66
C GLY A 289 5.26 -14.41 -8.06
N ARG A 290 3.98 -14.44 -7.68
CA ARG A 290 3.05 -13.34 -7.92
C ARG A 290 3.40 -12.12 -7.06
N ALA A 291 3.77 -12.32 -5.78
CA ALA A 291 4.23 -11.27 -4.90
C ALA A 291 5.51 -10.58 -5.42
N ALA A 292 6.47 -11.36 -5.94
CA ALA A 292 7.72 -10.84 -6.49
C ALA A 292 7.51 -9.83 -7.63
N TRP A 293 6.43 -9.94 -8.37
CA TRP A 293 6.06 -9.03 -9.47
C TRP A 293 5.73 -7.62 -8.97
N LEU A 294 5.33 -7.48 -7.72
CA LEU A 294 4.97 -6.23 -7.05
C LEU A 294 5.96 -5.85 -5.94
N SER A 295 7.17 -6.43 -5.93
CA SER A 295 8.23 -6.01 -4.99
C SER A 295 8.63 -4.55 -5.19
N SER A 296 9.16 -3.92 -4.14
CA SER A 296 9.74 -2.56 -4.23
C SER A 296 10.76 -2.45 -5.35
N ALA A 297 11.57 -3.50 -5.56
CA ALA A 297 12.54 -3.59 -6.64
C ALA A 297 11.89 -3.46 -8.02
N ARG A 298 10.86 -4.25 -8.31
CA ARG A 298 10.16 -4.23 -9.60
C ARG A 298 9.33 -2.97 -9.81
N THR A 299 8.70 -2.47 -8.76
CA THR A 299 7.93 -1.23 -8.85
C THR A 299 8.81 -0.01 -9.04
N ALA A 300 10.02 0.00 -8.47
CA ALA A 300 11.01 1.05 -8.72
C ALA A 300 11.48 1.08 -10.20
N GLU A 301 11.71 -0.07 -10.82
CA GLU A 301 12.04 -0.16 -12.26
C GLU A 301 10.96 0.51 -13.11
N ARG A 302 9.69 0.14 -12.91
CA ARG A 302 8.55 0.75 -13.63
C ARG A 302 8.42 2.24 -13.37
N THR A 303 8.70 2.68 -12.13
CA THR A 303 8.67 4.11 -11.79
C THR A 303 9.76 4.89 -12.53
N ILE A 304 10.98 4.33 -12.64
CA ILE A 304 12.07 4.94 -13.39
C ILE A 304 11.77 4.99 -14.89
N GLU A 305 11.16 3.95 -15.45
CA GLU A 305 10.68 3.95 -16.84
C GLU A 305 9.67 5.07 -17.07
N ALA A 306 8.66 5.19 -16.20
CA ALA A 306 7.67 6.26 -16.27
C ALA A 306 8.29 7.67 -16.15
N TYR A 307 9.35 7.84 -15.33
CA TYR A 307 10.09 9.12 -15.28
C TYR A 307 10.76 9.43 -16.62
N ARG A 308 11.39 8.43 -17.25
CA ARG A 308 12.03 8.62 -18.57
C ARG A 308 11.02 8.99 -19.64
N ASP A 309 9.84 8.36 -19.62
CA ASP A 309 8.76 8.66 -20.57
C ASP A 309 8.25 10.10 -20.39
N VAL A 310 8.06 10.55 -19.16
CA VAL A 310 7.68 11.95 -18.85
C VAL A 310 8.74 12.92 -19.36
N LEU A 311 10.01 12.65 -19.10
CA LEU A 311 11.12 13.53 -19.54
C LEU A 311 11.29 13.55 -21.06
N ALA A 312 10.97 12.45 -21.75
CA ALA A 312 11.03 12.40 -23.22
C ALA A 312 9.86 13.15 -23.88
N ALA A 313 8.75 13.35 -23.15
CA ALA A 313 7.56 14.06 -23.64
C ALA A 313 7.53 15.56 -23.27
N SER A 314 8.44 16.03 -22.40
CA SER A 314 8.56 17.41 -21.90
C SER A 314 9.51 18.21 -22.78
#